data_d901abf02be9a668e768e3a7a1d9431d
#
_entry.id   d901abf02be9a668e768e3a7a1d9431d
#
_cell.length_a   1.000
_cell.length_b   1.000
_cell.length_c   1.000
_cell.angle_alpha   90.00
_cell.angle_beta   90.00
_cell.angle_gamma   90.00
#
_symmetry.space_group_name_H-M   'P 1'
#
loop_
_entity.id
_entity.type
_entity.pdbx_description
1 polymer ?
#
loop_
_entity_poly.entity_id
_entity_poly.type
_entity_poly.pdbx_seq_one_letter_code
_entity_poly.pdbx_strand_id
1 'polypeptide(L)'
;MTGWQTLLYKEVLRFAKVSFQTVAAPVLTAALYLLIFSHVLEGHVQVYGTLSYSAFLVPGLVMMSVLQNAFANSSSSLIQSKIMGSLVFVLLTPLSHWAWFMAYVASSVLRGLLVGLGVFIVTLAFARPEFAAPVWIVVFALLGAALLGTLGIIAGLWADKFDQMAAFQNFIIVPMTFLSGVFYSIQSLPPFWQKVSHLNPFFYMIDGFRYGFFGQSDTSPWLSLAIVGTAWLAVSALAVHLLRTGYKIRN
;
A
#
# COMPACT_ATOMS: atom_id res chain seq x y z
N MET A 1 15.88 17.16 18.60
CA MET A 1 15.17 16.06 17.91
C MET A 1 15.90 14.78 18.22
N THR A 2 15.20 13.72 18.55
CA THR A 2 15.82 12.40 18.72
C THR A 2 16.20 11.85 17.33
N GLY A 3 17.22 11.01 17.26
CA GLY A 3 17.78 10.57 15.95
C GLY A 3 16.75 9.93 15.00
N TRP A 4 15.73 9.20 15.53
CA TRP A 4 14.68 8.62 14.69
C TRP A 4 13.73 9.67 14.10
N GLN A 5 13.48 10.77 14.84
CA GLN A 5 12.69 11.90 14.35
C GLN A 5 13.38 12.63 13.20
N THR A 6 14.71 12.77 13.30
CA THR A 6 15.51 13.37 12.21
C THR A 6 15.50 12.50 10.97
N LEU A 7 15.58 11.18 11.12
CA LEU A 7 15.47 10.24 9.99
C LEU A 7 14.08 10.28 9.37
N LEU A 8 13.03 10.26 10.19
CA LEU A 8 11.64 10.40 9.71
C LEU A 8 11.45 11.72 8.96
N TYR A 9 11.92 12.82 9.50
CA TYR A 9 11.83 14.14 8.87
C TYR A 9 12.55 14.18 7.51
N LYS A 10 13.76 13.61 7.42
CA LYS A 10 14.49 13.45 6.16
C LYS A 10 13.66 12.68 5.12
N GLU A 11 13.05 11.56 5.51
CA GLU A 11 12.24 10.73 4.61
C GLU A 11 10.97 11.46 4.16
N VAL A 12 10.33 12.21 5.06
CA VAL A 12 9.17 13.04 4.72
C VAL A 12 9.56 14.16 3.76
N LEU A 13 10.64 14.87 4.00
CA LEU A 13 11.13 15.92 3.09
C LEU A 13 11.48 15.37 1.71
N ARG A 14 12.01 14.14 1.63
CA ARG A 14 12.37 13.51 0.38
C ARG A 14 11.16 13.38 -0.55
N PHE A 15 10.05 12.82 -0.07
CA PHE A 15 8.87 12.70 -0.92
C PHE A 15 8.11 14.02 -1.07
N ALA A 16 8.18 14.94 -0.10
CA ALA A 16 7.55 16.24 -0.18
C ALA A 16 8.11 17.09 -1.34
N LYS A 17 9.40 16.98 -1.63
CA LYS A 17 10.05 17.66 -2.77
C LYS A 17 9.49 17.24 -4.13
N VAL A 18 8.93 16.03 -4.24
CA VAL A 18 8.32 15.47 -5.46
C VAL A 18 6.83 15.20 -5.27
N SER A 19 6.19 15.86 -4.31
CA SER A 19 4.81 15.59 -3.87
C SER A 19 3.80 15.74 -5.01
N PHE A 20 3.95 16.75 -5.86
CA PHE A 20 3.07 16.94 -7.00
C PHE A 20 3.06 15.71 -7.92
N GLN A 21 4.22 15.26 -8.38
CA GLN A 21 4.33 14.07 -9.23
C GLN A 21 3.86 12.80 -8.51
N THR A 22 4.18 12.69 -7.23
CA THR A 22 3.83 11.54 -6.39
C THR A 22 2.33 11.38 -6.20
N VAL A 23 1.58 12.48 -6.12
CA VAL A 23 0.12 12.48 -5.94
C VAL A 23 -0.61 12.55 -7.28
N ALA A 24 -0.17 13.41 -8.19
CA ALA A 24 -0.87 13.64 -9.46
C ALA A 24 -0.94 12.38 -10.34
N ALA A 25 0.13 11.58 -10.41
CA ALA A 25 0.14 10.38 -11.25
C ALA A 25 -0.87 9.31 -10.77
N PRO A 26 -0.92 8.88 -9.50
CA PRO A 26 -1.96 7.97 -9.00
C PRO A 26 -3.38 8.54 -9.11
N VAL A 27 -3.55 9.84 -8.87
CA VAL A 27 -4.83 10.53 -8.99
C VAL A 27 -5.34 10.48 -10.43
N LEU A 28 -4.50 10.81 -11.39
CA LEU A 28 -4.84 10.74 -12.81
C LEU A 28 -5.18 9.31 -13.23
N THR A 29 -4.39 8.34 -12.80
CA THR A 29 -4.64 6.92 -13.09
C THR A 29 -5.98 6.45 -12.51
N ALA A 30 -6.30 6.79 -11.27
CA ALA A 30 -7.57 6.43 -10.65
C ALA A 30 -8.75 7.13 -11.33
N ALA A 31 -8.61 8.41 -11.70
CA ALA A 31 -9.64 9.14 -12.45
C ALA A 31 -9.90 8.49 -13.82
N LEU A 32 -8.86 8.08 -14.54
CA LEU A 32 -8.99 7.37 -15.82
C LEU A 32 -9.67 6.00 -15.64
N TYR A 33 -9.31 5.24 -14.62
CA TYR A 33 -10.00 3.98 -14.32
C TYR A 33 -11.48 4.21 -14.04
N LEU A 34 -11.81 5.17 -13.18
CA LEU A 34 -13.22 5.49 -12.89
C LEU A 34 -13.94 5.96 -14.14
N LEU A 35 -13.36 6.85 -14.94
CA LEU A 35 -13.96 7.35 -16.16
C LEU A 35 -14.27 6.22 -17.15
N ILE A 36 -13.31 5.33 -17.38
CA ILE A 36 -13.48 4.22 -18.34
C ILE A 36 -14.48 3.21 -17.80
N PHE A 37 -14.27 2.72 -16.58
CA PHE A 37 -15.06 1.62 -16.04
C PHE A 37 -16.47 2.04 -15.64
N SER A 38 -16.68 3.30 -15.20
CA SER A 38 -18.03 3.81 -14.97
C SER A 38 -18.83 3.87 -16.26
N HIS A 39 -18.24 4.32 -17.38
CA HIS A 39 -18.97 4.39 -18.66
C HIS A 39 -19.19 3.01 -19.30
N VAL A 40 -18.26 2.08 -19.15
CA VAL A 40 -18.34 0.77 -19.82
C VAL A 40 -19.20 -0.23 -19.03
N LEU A 41 -19.14 -0.21 -17.69
CA LEU A 41 -19.74 -1.23 -16.85
C LEU A 41 -20.93 -0.75 -16.01
N GLU A 42 -21.15 0.57 -15.91
CA GLU A 42 -22.29 1.10 -15.19
C GLU A 42 -23.60 0.70 -15.89
N GLY A 43 -24.53 0.12 -15.13
CA GLY A 43 -25.76 -0.46 -15.67
C GLY A 43 -25.67 -1.92 -16.12
N HIS A 44 -24.48 -2.48 -16.30
CA HIS A 44 -24.28 -3.89 -16.68
C HIS A 44 -23.83 -4.76 -15.51
N VAL A 45 -23.20 -4.18 -14.49
CA VAL A 45 -22.67 -4.89 -13.33
C VAL A 45 -23.18 -4.25 -12.05
N GLN A 46 -23.93 -4.99 -11.26
CA GLN A 46 -24.28 -4.63 -9.89
C GLN A 46 -23.41 -5.47 -8.94
N VAL A 47 -22.82 -4.83 -7.93
CA VAL A 47 -22.03 -5.49 -6.93
C VAL A 47 -22.77 -5.36 -5.59
N TYR A 48 -22.76 -6.40 -4.78
CA TYR A 48 -23.52 -6.49 -3.52
C TYR A 48 -25.02 -6.15 -3.66
N GLY A 49 -25.59 -6.41 -4.83
CA GLY A 49 -27.04 -6.32 -5.11
C GLY A 49 -27.59 -4.92 -5.40
N THR A 50 -27.03 -3.85 -4.82
CA THR A 50 -27.57 -2.49 -4.95
C THR A 50 -26.53 -1.41 -5.24
N LEU A 51 -25.24 -1.71 -5.08
CA LEU A 51 -24.18 -0.74 -5.28
C LEU A 51 -23.87 -0.52 -6.75
N SER A 52 -23.75 0.75 -7.16
CA SER A 52 -23.23 1.08 -8.49
C SER A 52 -21.77 0.62 -8.61
N TYR A 53 -21.38 0.21 -9.79
CA TYR A 53 -20.00 -0.25 -10.02
C TYR A 53 -18.98 0.86 -9.76
N SER A 54 -19.31 2.11 -10.08
CA SER A 54 -18.46 3.27 -9.79
C SER A 54 -18.22 3.43 -8.30
N ALA A 55 -19.25 3.30 -7.45
CA ALA A 55 -19.10 3.38 -6.01
C ALA A 55 -18.22 2.24 -5.45
N PHE A 56 -18.39 1.02 -5.98
CA PHE A 56 -17.59 -0.14 -5.61
C PHE A 56 -16.09 0.04 -5.91
N LEU A 57 -15.76 0.70 -7.02
CA LEU A 57 -14.36 0.92 -7.43
C LEU A 57 -13.62 1.91 -6.51
N VAL A 58 -14.30 2.91 -5.95
CA VAL A 58 -13.67 3.97 -5.16
C VAL A 58 -12.75 3.44 -4.05
N PRO A 59 -13.23 2.66 -3.07
CA PRO A 59 -12.36 2.16 -2.01
C PRO A 59 -11.25 1.25 -2.52
N GLY A 60 -11.48 0.47 -3.56
CA GLY A 60 -10.47 -0.37 -4.20
C GLY A 60 -9.31 0.44 -4.76
N LEU A 61 -9.60 1.48 -5.55
CA LEU A 61 -8.59 2.36 -6.15
C LEU A 61 -7.84 3.21 -5.12
N VAL A 62 -8.55 3.69 -4.10
CA VAL A 62 -7.93 4.42 -2.98
C VAL A 62 -6.93 3.53 -2.27
N MET A 63 -7.36 2.33 -1.87
CA MET A 63 -6.48 1.41 -1.14
C MET A 63 -5.32 0.91 -2.01
N MET A 64 -5.55 0.60 -3.28
CA MET A 64 -4.50 0.28 -4.24
C MET A 64 -3.42 1.36 -4.28
N SER A 65 -3.83 2.63 -4.33
CA SER A 65 -2.91 3.77 -4.35
C SER A 65 -2.13 3.91 -3.04
N VAL A 66 -2.78 3.70 -1.89
CA VAL A 66 -2.12 3.65 -0.57
C VAL A 66 -1.04 2.60 -0.54
N LEU A 67 -1.36 1.37 -0.92
CA LEU A 67 -0.45 0.22 -0.87
C LEU A 67 0.77 0.41 -1.77
N GLN A 68 0.56 0.78 -3.03
CA GLN A 68 1.64 0.97 -3.99
C GLN A 68 2.57 2.12 -3.60
N ASN A 69 2.03 3.23 -3.10
CA ASN A 69 2.84 4.37 -2.69
C ASN A 69 3.56 4.15 -1.37
N ALA A 70 2.98 3.41 -0.43
CA ALA A 70 3.69 2.99 0.79
C ALA A 70 4.89 2.09 0.46
N PHE A 71 4.71 1.10 -0.42
CA PHE A 71 5.80 0.26 -0.92
C PHE A 71 6.89 1.09 -1.62
N ALA A 72 6.49 1.94 -2.56
CA ALA A 72 7.41 2.78 -3.34
C ALA A 72 8.22 3.75 -2.47
N ASN A 73 7.69 4.19 -1.32
CA ASN A 73 8.40 5.11 -0.44
C ASN A 73 9.68 4.51 0.11
N SER A 74 9.59 3.42 0.84
CA SER A 74 10.74 2.78 1.49
C SER A 74 11.66 2.11 0.49
N SER A 75 11.13 1.42 -0.53
CA SER A 75 11.94 0.74 -1.54
C SER A 75 12.79 1.72 -2.35
N SER A 76 12.19 2.83 -2.84
CA SER A 76 12.93 3.84 -3.59
C SER A 76 13.95 4.59 -2.73
N SER A 77 13.64 4.88 -1.46
CA SER A 77 14.57 5.53 -0.56
C SER A 77 15.82 4.71 -0.33
N LEU A 78 15.63 3.42 -0.05
CA LEU A 78 16.74 2.52 0.24
C LEU A 78 17.63 2.27 -0.96
N ILE A 79 17.05 1.94 -2.11
CA ILE A 79 17.84 1.68 -3.32
C ILE A 79 18.60 2.95 -3.75
N GLN A 80 17.98 4.12 -3.68
CA GLN A 80 18.63 5.39 -3.95
C GLN A 80 19.80 5.65 -3.00
N SER A 81 19.60 5.41 -1.70
CA SER A 81 20.64 5.59 -0.68
C SER A 81 21.82 4.62 -0.87
N LYS A 82 21.55 3.38 -1.32
CA LYS A 82 22.60 2.40 -1.67
C LYS A 82 23.42 2.87 -2.86
N ILE A 83 22.77 3.23 -3.96
CA ILE A 83 23.44 3.64 -5.21
C ILE A 83 24.26 4.92 -5.02
N MET A 84 23.74 5.87 -4.23
CA MET A 84 24.44 7.12 -3.92
C MET A 84 25.53 6.96 -2.84
N GLY A 85 25.69 5.79 -2.23
CA GLY A 85 26.62 5.55 -1.12
C GLY A 85 26.22 6.26 0.19
N SER A 86 25.10 6.97 0.23
CA SER A 86 24.65 7.72 1.40
C SER A 86 24.08 6.84 2.53
N LEU A 87 23.80 5.57 2.25
CA LEU A 87 23.31 4.62 3.25
C LEU A 87 24.32 4.41 4.39
N VAL A 88 25.62 4.46 4.08
CA VAL A 88 26.71 4.33 5.07
C VAL A 88 26.60 5.40 6.15
N PHE A 89 26.29 6.65 5.79
CA PHE A 89 26.14 7.73 6.77
C PHE A 89 24.97 7.50 7.73
N VAL A 90 23.87 6.88 7.25
CA VAL A 90 22.73 6.53 8.09
C VAL A 90 23.09 5.39 9.05
N LEU A 91 23.90 4.43 8.58
CA LEU A 91 24.35 3.28 9.39
C LEU A 91 25.39 3.66 10.45
N LEU A 92 26.18 4.71 10.22
CA LEU A 92 27.13 5.23 11.20
C LEU A 92 26.46 6.02 12.34
N THR A 93 25.16 6.36 12.20
CA THR A 93 24.43 7.02 13.28
C THR A 93 24.13 6.03 14.41
N PRO A 94 24.13 6.47 15.68
CA PRO A 94 23.84 5.61 16.84
C PRO A 94 22.32 5.36 16.95
N LEU A 95 21.70 4.89 15.86
CA LEU A 95 20.26 4.55 15.81
C LEU A 95 20.09 3.06 16.05
N SER A 96 19.11 2.71 16.89
CA SER A 96 18.70 1.32 17.01
C SER A 96 18.02 0.85 15.72
N HIS A 97 18.12 -0.45 15.40
CA HIS A 97 17.47 -1.04 14.23
C HIS A 97 15.94 -0.82 14.23
N TRP A 98 15.34 -0.80 15.42
CA TRP A 98 13.91 -0.47 15.59
C TRP A 98 13.60 0.99 15.26
N ALA A 99 14.43 1.92 15.71
CA ALA A 99 14.25 3.35 15.40
C ALA A 99 14.34 3.60 13.89
N TRP A 100 15.27 2.92 13.24
CA TRP A 100 15.46 2.95 11.80
C TRP A 100 14.25 2.38 11.08
N PHE A 101 13.82 1.15 11.44
CA PHE A 101 12.64 0.50 10.91
C PHE A 101 11.39 1.38 11.03
N MET A 102 11.11 1.89 12.24
CA MET A 102 9.93 2.73 12.50
C MET A 102 9.93 4.03 11.68
N ALA A 103 11.08 4.68 11.51
CA ALA A 103 11.18 5.89 10.71
C ALA A 103 10.78 5.65 9.24
N TYR A 104 11.25 4.56 8.64
CA TYR A 104 10.91 4.19 7.26
C TYR A 104 9.45 3.76 7.12
N VAL A 105 8.93 2.94 8.04
CA VAL A 105 7.52 2.52 8.00
C VAL A 105 6.60 3.72 8.20
N ALA A 106 6.87 4.58 9.18
CA ALA A 106 6.05 5.77 9.43
C ALA A 106 6.03 6.73 8.23
N SER A 107 7.18 6.97 7.59
CA SER A 107 7.23 7.79 6.37
C SER A 107 6.46 7.15 5.20
N SER A 108 6.48 5.82 5.08
CA SER A 108 5.74 5.07 4.06
C SER A 108 4.22 5.16 4.29
N VAL A 109 3.80 5.03 5.54
CA VAL A 109 2.39 5.24 5.94
C VAL A 109 1.94 6.65 5.59
N LEU A 110 2.71 7.67 5.99
CA LEU A 110 2.37 9.06 5.69
C LEU A 110 2.22 9.31 4.19
N ARG A 111 3.18 8.85 3.38
CA ARG A 111 3.10 9.01 1.92
C ARG A 111 1.91 8.24 1.33
N GLY A 112 1.72 6.99 1.73
CA GLY A 112 0.60 6.17 1.27
C GLY A 112 -0.75 6.83 1.54
N LEU A 113 -0.95 7.31 2.78
CA LEU A 113 -2.19 7.98 3.19
C LEU A 113 -2.40 9.30 2.46
N LEU A 114 -1.36 10.12 2.26
CA LEU A 114 -1.46 11.38 1.52
C LEU A 114 -1.87 11.14 0.07
N VAL A 115 -1.28 10.13 -0.59
CA VAL A 115 -1.66 9.78 -1.96
C VAL A 115 -3.07 9.20 -2.01
N GLY A 116 -3.42 8.30 -1.08
CA GLY A 116 -4.77 7.75 -0.96
C GLY A 116 -5.82 8.83 -0.74
N LEU A 117 -5.53 9.83 0.09
CA LEU A 117 -6.41 10.99 0.30
C LEU A 117 -6.58 11.81 -0.99
N GLY A 118 -5.50 12.04 -1.74
CA GLY A 118 -5.56 12.73 -3.03
C GLY A 118 -6.43 12.00 -4.03
N VAL A 119 -6.28 10.67 -4.14
CA VAL A 119 -7.14 9.82 -4.97
C VAL A 119 -8.58 9.88 -4.48
N PHE A 120 -8.82 9.73 -3.18
CA PHE A 120 -10.16 9.79 -2.60
C PHE A 120 -10.89 11.10 -2.94
N ILE A 121 -10.23 12.25 -2.79
CA ILE A 121 -10.82 13.56 -3.10
C ILE A 121 -11.31 13.62 -4.57
N VAL A 122 -10.53 13.12 -5.50
CA VAL A 122 -10.91 13.13 -6.92
C VAL A 122 -12.03 12.13 -7.22
N THR A 123 -12.07 11.00 -6.51
CA THR A 123 -13.16 10.02 -6.68
C THR A 123 -14.53 10.53 -6.24
N LEU A 124 -14.60 11.56 -5.38
CA LEU A 124 -15.86 12.22 -4.98
C LEU A 124 -16.61 12.88 -6.14
N ALA A 125 -15.92 13.17 -7.24
CA ALA A 125 -16.55 13.67 -8.47
C ALA A 125 -17.34 12.58 -9.22
N PHE A 126 -17.05 11.30 -8.98
CA PHE A 126 -17.63 10.16 -9.69
C PHE A 126 -18.70 9.42 -8.86
N ALA A 127 -18.49 9.32 -7.55
CA ALA A 127 -19.39 8.62 -6.65
C ALA A 127 -19.38 9.27 -5.26
N ARG A 128 -20.51 9.21 -4.57
CA ARG A 128 -20.62 9.64 -3.18
C ARG A 128 -20.45 8.40 -2.29
N PRO A 129 -19.33 8.25 -1.59
CA PRO A 129 -19.12 7.11 -0.72
C PRO A 129 -19.99 7.23 0.53
N GLU A 130 -20.50 6.11 1.00
CA GLU A 130 -21.07 5.97 2.32
C GLU A 130 -19.99 5.59 3.31
N PHE A 131 -20.18 5.93 4.58
CA PHE A 131 -19.23 5.61 5.65
C PHE A 131 -19.93 4.78 6.72
N ALA A 132 -20.14 3.50 6.44
CA ALA A 132 -20.85 2.61 7.34
C ALA A 132 -20.06 2.30 8.62
N ALA A 133 -18.75 2.14 8.50
CA ALA A 133 -17.87 1.79 9.63
C ALA A 133 -16.47 2.43 9.48
N PRO A 134 -16.34 3.76 9.67
CA PRO A 134 -15.12 4.52 9.33
C PRO A 134 -13.86 4.08 10.10
N VAL A 135 -14.01 3.45 11.26
CA VAL A 135 -12.87 2.90 12.03
C VAL A 135 -12.10 1.88 11.20
N TRP A 136 -12.79 1.03 10.44
CA TRP A 136 -12.16 0.02 9.59
C TRP A 136 -11.38 0.63 8.43
N ILE A 137 -11.84 1.77 7.88
CA ILE A 137 -11.12 2.53 6.86
C ILE A 137 -9.74 2.91 7.40
N VAL A 138 -9.70 3.53 8.59
CA VAL A 138 -8.45 3.97 9.22
C VAL A 138 -7.55 2.78 9.56
N VAL A 139 -8.10 1.73 10.15
CA VAL A 139 -7.34 0.54 10.56
C VAL A 139 -6.68 -0.13 9.36
N PHE A 140 -7.44 -0.41 8.29
CA PHE A 140 -6.88 -1.09 7.13
C PHE A 140 -5.95 -0.20 6.29
N ALA A 141 -6.22 1.11 6.21
CA ALA A 141 -5.31 2.05 5.54
C ALA A 141 -3.95 2.11 6.24
N LEU A 142 -3.94 2.21 7.58
CA LEU A 142 -2.71 2.24 8.37
C LEU A 142 -1.96 0.91 8.29
N LEU A 143 -2.65 -0.19 8.53
CA LEU A 143 -2.04 -1.52 8.59
C LEU A 143 -1.54 -1.98 7.22
N GLY A 144 -2.31 -1.73 6.16
CA GLY A 144 -1.91 -2.03 4.79
C GLY A 144 -0.72 -1.19 4.34
N ALA A 145 -0.72 0.12 4.61
CA ALA A 145 0.42 0.98 4.33
C ALA A 145 1.67 0.55 5.12
N ALA A 146 1.52 0.15 6.40
CA ALA A 146 2.62 -0.35 7.21
C ALA A 146 3.19 -1.66 6.65
N LEU A 147 2.34 -2.61 6.26
CA LEU A 147 2.78 -3.88 5.66
C LEU A 147 3.54 -3.64 4.35
N LEU A 148 2.97 -2.83 3.43
CA LEU A 148 3.62 -2.54 2.15
C LEU A 148 4.87 -1.69 2.30
N GLY A 149 4.90 -0.74 3.24
CA GLY A 149 6.11 0.00 3.60
C GLY A 149 7.21 -0.93 4.12
N THR A 150 6.85 -1.94 4.92
CA THR A 150 7.79 -2.96 5.41
C THR A 150 8.30 -3.86 4.28
N LEU A 151 7.42 -4.31 3.38
CA LEU A 151 7.84 -5.05 2.17
C LEU A 151 8.77 -4.22 1.29
N GLY A 152 8.51 -2.91 1.19
CA GLY A 152 9.39 -1.98 0.49
C GLY A 152 10.79 -1.87 1.12
N ILE A 153 10.91 -1.97 2.45
CA ILE A 153 12.22 -2.06 3.12
C ILE A 153 12.96 -3.32 2.67
N ILE A 154 12.30 -4.49 2.71
CA ILE A 154 12.91 -5.77 2.31
C ILE A 154 13.34 -5.71 0.84
N ALA A 155 12.48 -5.23 -0.05
CA ALA A 155 12.79 -5.08 -1.46
C ALA A 155 13.97 -4.13 -1.70
N GLY A 156 14.02 -2.99 -1.02
CA GLY A 156 15.11 -2.02 -1.12
C GLY A 156 16.44 -2.54 -0.54
N LEU A 157 16.40 -3.39 0.50
CA LEU A 157 17.59 -4.07 1.01
C LEU A 157 18.09 -5.14 0.03
N TRP A 158 17.17 -5.90 -0.58
CA TRP A 158 17.51 -6.97 -1.52
C TRP A 158 18.05 -6.45 -2.85
N ALA A 159 17.44 -5.39 -3.39
CA ALA A 159 17.81 -4.83 -4.68
C ALA A 159 19.16 -4.11 -4.63
N ASP A 160 19.99 -4.30 -5.67
CA ASP A 160 21.27 -3.63 -5.86
C ASP A 160 21.19 -2.62 -7.03
N LYS A 161 20.14 -2.73 -7.89
CA LYS A 161 19.89 -1.88 -9.04
C LYS A 161 18.43 -1.46 -9.09
N PHE A 162 18.13 -0.31 -9.69
CA PHE A 162 16.74 0.15 -9.90
C PHE A 162 15.90 -0.84 -10.69
N ASP A 163 16.48 -1.55 -11.68
CA ASP A 163 15.77 -2.54 -12.50
C ASP A 163 15.27 -3.73 -11.67
N GLN A 164 16.05 -4.17 -10.67
CA GLN A 164 15.63 -5.25 -9.76
C GLN A 164 14.44 -4.80 -8.89
N MET A 165 14.47 -3.56 -8.41
CA MET A 165 13.36 -3.01 -7.65
C MET A 165 12.11 -2.85 -8.52
N ALA A 166 12.26 -2.37 -9.76
CA ALA A 166 11.17 -2.27 -10.72
C ALA A 166 10.60 -3.66 -11.07
N ALA A 167 11.46 -4.68 -11.21
CA ALA A 167 11.02 -6.06 -11.40
C ALA A 167 10.20 -6.56 -10.21
N PHE A 168 10.64 -6.32 -8.97
CA PHE A 168 9.86 -6.69 -7.78
C PHE A 168 8.49 -6.02 -7.78
N GLN A 169 8.42 -4.73 -8.09
CA GLN A 169 7.17 -3.99 -8.16
C GLN A 169 6.25 -4.54 -9.25
N ASN A 170 6.76 -4.74 -10.47
CA ASN A 170 5.95 -5.11 -11.63
C ASN A 170 5.55 -6.59 -11.66
N PHE A 171 6.38 -7.49 -11.12
CA PHE A 171 6.10 -8.93 -11.15
C PHE A 171 5.46 -9.47 -9.86
N ILE A 172 5.55 -8.74 -8.75
CA ILE A 172 4.98 -9.18 -7.47
C ILE A 172 3.88 -8.22 -7.02
N ILE A 173 4.21 -6.93 -6.75
CA ILE A 173 3.26 -6.00 -6.12
C ILE A 173 2.07 -5.72 -7.03
N VAL A 174 2.32 -5.40 -8.30
CA VAL A 174 1.26 -5.06 -9.25
C VAL A 174 0.32 -6.24 -9.50
N PRO A 175 0.78 -7.46 -9.85
CA PRO A 175 -0.12 -8.60 -10.04
C PRO A 175 -0.91 -8.97 -8.78
N MET A 176 -0.27 -8.97 -7.60
CA MET A 176 -0.98 -9.23 -6.34
C MET A 176 -2.05 -8.17 -6.05
N THR A 177 -1.81 -6.92 -6.41
CA THR A 177 -2.80 -5.85 -6.27
C THR A 177 -3.98 -6.06 -7.22
N PHE A 178 -3.74 -6.45 -8.47
CA PHE A 178 -4.83 -6.74 -9.43
C PHE A 178 -5.65 -7.96 -9.02
N LEU A 179 -5.04 -9.00 -8.45
CA LEU A 179 -5.71 -10.19 -7.94
C LEU A 179 -6.36 -10.02 -6.57
N SER A 180 -6.38 -8.80 -6.04
CA SER A 180 -6.90 -8.52 -4.69
C SER A 180 -8.35 -8.00 -4.66
N GLY A 181 -9.07 -8.07 -5.78
CA GLY A 181 -10.47 -7.65 -5.83
C GLY A 181 -10.67 -6.13 -5.90
N VAL A 182 -9.68 -5.34 -6.37
CA VAL A 182 -9.84 -3.90 -6.61
C VAL A 182 -10.99 -3.63 -7.57
N PHE A 183 -11.05 -4.40 -8.66
CA PHE A 183 -11.95 -4.20 -9.79
C PHE A 183 -13.17 -5.14 -9.80
N TYR A 184 -13.25 -6.11 -8.90
CA TYR A 184 -14.31 -7.12 -8.86
C TYR A 184 -14.47 -7.66 -7.42
N SER A 185 -15.65 -8.19 -7.10
CA SER A 185 -15.83 -9.02 -5.91
C SER A 185 -15.26 -10.42 -6.18
N ILE A 186 -14.55 -11.00 -5.22
CA ILE A 186 -14.00 -12.36 -5.35
C ILE A 186 -15.09 -13.39 -5.62
N GLN A 187 -16.29 -13.16 -5.12
CA GLN A 187 -17.44 -14.05 -5.35
C GLN A 187 -17.83 -14.18 -6.83
N SER A 188 -17.47 -13.19 -7.68
CA SER A 188 -17.72 -13.24 -9.13
C SER A 188 -16.72 -14.11 -9.89
N LEU A 189 -15.63 -14.56 -9.24
CA LEU A 189 -14.59 -15.36 -9.88
C LEU A 189 -14.93 -16.86 -9.92
N PRO A 190 -14.37 -17.62 -10.89
CA PRO A 190 -14.37 -19.08 -10.83
C PRO A 190 -13.72 -19.61 -9.54
N PRO A 191 -14.14 -20.81 -9.04
CA PRO A 191 -13.69 -21.31 -7.72
C PRO A 191 -12.17 -21.44 -7.56
N PHE A 192 -11.44 -21.71 -8.64
CA PHE A 192 -9.98 -21.76 -8.63
C PHE A 192 -9.38 -20.40 -8.27
N TRP A 193 -9.82 -19.32 -8.93
CA TRP A 193 -9.32 -17.97 -8.70
C TRP A 193 -9.75 -17.40 -7.35
N GLN A 194 -10.93 -17.80 -6.84
CA GLN A 194 -11.33 -17.46 -5.47
C GLN A 194 -10.31 -17.98 -4.45
N LYS A 195 -9.90 -19.26 -4.58
CA LYS A 195 -8.87 -19.85 -3.70
C LYS A 195 -7.52 -19.14 -3.81
N VAL A 196 -7.09 -18.78 -5.03
CA VAL A 196 -5.84 -18.03 -5.25
C VAL A 196 -5.93 -16.64 -4.58
N SER A 197 -7.06 -15.94 -4.71
CA SER A 197 -7.26 -14.64 -4.09
C SER A 197 -7.25 -14.73 -2.55
N HIS A 198 -7.79 -15.79 -1.96
CA HIS A 198 -7.73 -15.98 -0.51
C HIS A 198 -6.30 -16.27 0.03
N LEU A 199 -5.36 -16.67 -0.81
CA LEU A 199 -3.95 -16.78 -0.44
C LEU A 199 -3.22 -15.42 -0.51
N ASN A 200 -3.85 -14.41 -1.09
CA ASN A 200 -3.28 -13.09 -1.30
C ASN A 200 -3.58 -12.15 -0.14
N PRO A 201 -2.61 -11.73 0.68
CA PRO A 201 -2.87 -10.80 1.78
C PRO A 201 -3.39 -9.42 1.33
N PHE A 202 -3.11 -9.01 0.09
CA PHE A 202 -3.63 -7.75 -0.47
C PHE A 202 -5.15 -7.75 -0.57
N PHE A 203 -5.76 -8.92 -0.85
CA PHE A 203 -7.20 -9.07 -0.84
C PHE A 203 -7.81 -8.63 0.49
N TYR A 204 -7.31 -9.14 1.61
CA TYR A 204 -7.84 -8.83 2.93
C TYR A 204 -7.66 -7.37 3.32
N MET A 205 -6.60 -6.69 2.82
CA MET A 205 -6.42 -5.25 3.03
C MET A 205 -7.50 -4.44 2.32
N ILE A 206 -7.82 -4.79 1.06
CA ILE A 206 -8.78 -4.06 0.24
C ILE A 206 -10.21 -4.38 0.65
N ASP A 207 -10.50 -5.64 0.93
CA ASP A 207 -11.82 -6.09 1.36
C ASP A 207 -12.21 -5.50 2.72
N GLY A 208 -11.30 -5.52 3.70
CA GLY A 208 -11.51 -4.90 5.00
C GLY A 208 -11.62 -3.38 4.93
N PHE A 209 -10.86 -2.72 4.06
CA PHE A 209 -10.98 -1.29 3.81
C PHE A 209 -12.34 -0.95 3.20
N ARG A 210 -12.82 -1.76 2.24
CA ARG A 210 -14.13 -1.63 1.60
C ARG A 210 -15.28 -1.82 2.59
N TYR A 211 -15.15 -2.74 3.53
CA TYR A 211 -16.13 -2.91 4.61
C TYR A 211 -16.40 -1.59 5.35
N GLY A 212 -15.39 -0.78 5.56
CA GLY A 212 -15.52 0.52 6.22
C GLY A 212 -16.43 1.49 5.48
N PHE A 213 -16.54 1.38 4.16
CA PHE A 213 -17.44 2.19 3.33
C PHE A 213 -18.86 1.65 3.31
N PHE A 214 -19.03 0.37 3.05
CA PHE A 214 -20.36 -0.19 2.72
C PHE A 214 -20.96 -1.04 3.84
N GLY A 215 -20.21 -1.37 4.91
CA GLY A 215 -20.64 -2.35 5.91
C GLY A 215 -20.77 -3.77 5.36
N GLN A 216 -20.34 -4.00 4.11
CA GLN A 216 -20.36 -5.28 3.41
C GLN A 216 -18.97 -5.58 2.84
N SER A 217 -18.59 -6.85 2.86
CA SER A 217 -17.31 -7.34 2.36
C SER A 217 -17.42 -8.81 1.97
N ASP A 218 -16.48 -9.31 1.19
CA ASP A 218 -16.44 -10.72 0.78
C ASP A 218 -16.05 -11.65 1.94
N THR A 219 -15.32 -11.13 2.95
CA THR A 219 -14.92 -11.85 4.17
C THR A 219 -15.18 -11.03 5.44
N SER A 220 -15.17 -11.70 6.60
CA SER A 220 -15.29 -10.99 7.87
C SER A 220 -14.13 -10.01 8.10
N PRO A 221 -14.40 -8.74 8.47
CA PRO A 221 -13.35 -7.74 8.71
C PRO A 221 -12.39 -8.15 9.85
N TRP A 222 -12.86 -8.92 10.82
CA TRP A 222 -12.03 -9.46 11.89
C TRP A 222 -11.03 -10.50 11.39
N LEU A 223 -11.45 -11.38 10.46
CA LEU A 223 -10.56 -12.35 9.82
C LEU A 223 -9.51 -11.61 8.97
N SER A 224 -9.95 -10.62 8.19
CA SER A 224 -9.06 -9.77 7.40
C SER A 224 -8.03 -9.06 8.27
N LEU A 225 -8.44 -8.51 9.41
CA LEU A 225 -7.55 -7.89 10.38
C LEU A 225 -6.52 -8.88 10.95
N ALA A 226 -6.95 -10.08 11.32
CA ALA A 226 -6.06 -11.12 11.86
C ALA A 226 -5.01 -11.54 10.83
N ILE A 227 -5.41 -11.76 9.57
CA ILE A 227 -4.49 -12.17 8.48
C ILE A 227 -3.50 -11.04 8.16
N VAL A 228 -3.98 -9.80 7.96
CA VAL A 228 -3.11 -8.67 7.64
C VAL A 228 -2.19 -8.34 8.82
N GLY A 229 -2.71 -8.39 10.05
CA GLY A 229 -1.93 -8.15 11.27
C GLY A 229 -0.81 -9.17 11.46
N THR A 230 -1.12 -10.47 11.32
CA THR A 230 -0.11 -11.53 11.40
C THR A 230 0.91 -11.44 10.28
N ALA A 231 0.48 -11.15 9.04
CA ALA A 231 1.37 -10.92 7.93
C ALA A 231 2.32 -9.73 8.19
N TRP A 232 1.80 -8.61 8.69
CA TRP A 232 2.63 -7.46 9.03
C TRP A 232 3.64 -7.76 10.13
N LEU A 233 3.25 -8.46 11.18
CA LEU A 233 4.17 -8.87 12.26
C LEU A 233 5.28 -9.79 11.74
N ALA A 234 4.95 -10.78 10.91
CA ALA A 234 5.91 -11.70 10.33
C ALA A 234 6.91 -10.97 9.40
N VAL A 235 6.40 -10.12 8.51
CA VAL A 235 7.23 -9.34 7.58
C VAL A 235 8.09 -8.31 8.33
N SER A 236 7.56 -7.70 9.41
CA SER A 236 8.30 -6.78 10.26
C SER A 236 9.44 -7.47 11.02
N ALA A 237 9.19 -8.66 11.56
CA ALA A 237 10.23 -9.47 12.20
C ALA A 237 11.36 -9.80 11.22
N LEU A 238 11.02 -10.19 9.98
CA LEU A 238 11.99 -10.45 8.92
C LEU A 238 12.77 -9.18 8.56
N ALA A 239 12.10 -8.05 8.35
CA ALA A 239 12.76 -6.78 8.01
C ALA A 239 13.74 -6.34 9.10
N VAL A 240 13.33 -6.39 10.37
CA VAL A 240 14.21 -6.06 11.51
C VAL A 240 15.38 -7.05 11.62
N HIS A 241 15.15 -8.34 11.37
CA HIS A 241 16.22 -9.34 11.34
C HIS A 241 17.25 -9.02 10.24
N LEU A 242 16.82 -8.71 9.02
CA LEU A 242 17.71 -8.32 7.91
C LEU A 242 18.50 -7.05 8.22
N LEU A 243 17.88 -6.07 8.89
CA LEU A 243 18.55 -4.85 9.35
C LEU A 243 19.62 -5.16 10.43
N ARG A 244 19.32 -6.05 11.37
CA ARG A 244 20.23 -6.44 12.45
C ARG A 244 21.44 -7.20 11.92
N THR A 245 21.25 -8.10 10.96
CA THR A 245 22.31 -8.88 10.33
C THR A 245 23.15 -8.07 9.35
N GLY A 246 22.68 -6.89 8.94
CA GLY A 246 23.35 -6.07 7.95
C GLY A 246 23.32 -6.67 6.54
N TYR A 247 22.27 -7.44 6.23
CA TYR A 247 22.10 -8.12 4.95
C TYR A 247 22.19 -7.15 3.77
N LYS A 248 23.17 -7.37 2.87
CA LYS A 248 23.47 -6.53 1.69
C LYS A 248 23.70 -5.04 1.99
N ILE A 249 24.05 -4.70 3.22
CA ILE A 249 24.34 -3.34 3.65
C ILE A 249 25.82 -3.17 3.96
N ARG A 250 26.51 -4.25 4.33
CA ARG A 250 27.89 -4.28 4.77
C ARG A 250 28.88 -4.82 3.73
N ASN A 251 28.44 -5.01 2.49
CA ASN A 251 29.31 -5.46 1.38
C ASN A 251 29.81 -4.28 0.57
#